data_50d6abf1bebef426f56512d153f39e5d
#
_entry.id   50d6abf1bebef426f56512d153f39e5d
#
_cell.length_a   1.000
_cell.length_b   1.000
_cell.length_c   1.000
_cell.angle_alpha   90.00
_cell.angle_beta   90.00
_cell.angle_gamma   90.00
#
_symmetry.space_group_name_H-M   'P 1'
#
loop_
_entity.id
_entity.type
_entity.pdbx_description
1 polymer ?
#
loop_
_entity_poly.entity_id
_entity_poly.type
_entity_poly.pdbx_seq_one_letter_code
_entity_poly.pdbx_strand_id
1 'polypeptide(L)'
;MKKNDWLLNDLDRKFAKYNEYNTEIAIRKEELKLKEADDNIGGGKSNIVSNPVENQIVKEMSDPYIANRVLWKKAIRETLEEQSHEIKKLIENKYWGEDSWMDWVSFGKKHGYSRNTIYRIRQRILLAFGRKIGELM
;
A
#
# COMPACT_ATOMS: atom_id res chain seq x y z
N MET A 1 -2.80 0.10 27.27
CA MET A 1 -2.61 0.31 25.82
C MET A 1 -1.14 0.14 25.46
N LYS A 2 -0.87 -0.67 24.46
CA LYS A 2 0.50 -0.97 24.07
C LYS A 2 1.05 0.16 23.19
N LYS A 3 2.34 0.45 23.34
CA LYS A 3 3.01 1.56 22.66
C LYS A 3 2.86 1.55 21.13
N ASN A 4 2.64 0.38 20.52
CA ASN A 4 2.65 0.21 19.06
C ASN A 4 1.27 -0.01 18.46
N ASP A 5 0.19 0.16 19.23
CA ASP A 5 -1.16 -0.07 18.71
C ASP A 5 -1.49 0.85 17.54
N TRP A 6 -1.12 2.12 17.63
CA TRP A 6 -1.35 3.07 16.55
C TRP A 6 -0.58 2.69 15.28
N LEU A 7 0.64 2.19 15.44
CA LEU A 7 1.47 1.76 14.31
C LEU A 7 0.86 0.54 13.62
N LEU A 8 0.46 -0.46 14.39
CA LEU A 8 -0.18 -1.65 13.85
C LEU A 8 -1.48 -1.30 13.12
N ASN A 9 -2.27 -0.39 13.69
CA ASN A 9 -3.51 0.05 13.05
C ASN A 9 -3.24 0.82 11.77
N ASP A 10 -2.20 1.64 11.73
CA ASP A 10 -1.79 2.36 10.53
C ASP A 10 -1.33 1.40 9.44
N LEU A 11 -0.50 0.43 9.80
CA LEU A 11 -0.03 -0.60 8.86
C LEU A 11 -1.19 -1.45 8.35
N ASP A 12 -2.13 -1.76 9.23
CA ASP A 12 -3.34 -2.52 8.87
C ASP A 12 -4.15 -1.80 7.79
N ARG A 13 -4.37 -0.49 7.97
CA ARG A 13 -5.08 0.32 6.99
C ARG A 13 -4.35 0.35 5.65
N LYS A 14 -3.04 0.54 5.67
CA LYS A 14 -2.23 0.55 4.45
C LYS A 14 -2.28 -0.79 3.73
N PHE A 15 -2.21 -1.88 4.49
CA PHE A 15 -2.29 -3.24 3.93
C PHE A 15 -3.65 -3.50 3.29
N ALA A 16 -4.72 -3.11 3.97
CA ALA A 16 -6.09 -3.31 3.50
C ALA A 16 -6.37 -2.61 2.17
N LYS A 17 -5.69 -1.51 1.88
CA LYS A 17 -5.91 -0.71 0.68
C LYS A 17 -5.15 -1.21 -0.56
N TYR A 18 -4.52 -2.36 -0.49
CA TYR A 18 -3.70 -2.89 -1.57
C TYR A 18 -4.40 -2.83 -2.94
N ASN A 19 -5.66 -3.24 -3.01
CA ASN A 19 -6.42 -3.28 -4.26
C ASN A 19 -6.83 -1.89 -4.77
N GLU A 20 -6.69 -0.86 -3.94
CA GLU A 20 -7.03 0.52 -4.31
C GLU A 20 -5.83 1.31 -4.83
N TYR A 21 -4.61 0.86 -4.56
CA TYR A 21 -3.41 1.64 -4.88
C TYR A 21 -3.22 1.87 -6.37
N ASN A 22 -3.55 0.90 -7.22
CA ASN A 22 -3.45 1.10 -8.67
C ASN A 22 -4.34 2.24 -9.15
N THR A 23 -5.57 2.31 -8.65
CA THR A 23 -6.52 3.37 -8.97
C THR A 23 -6.02 4.72 -8.44
N GLU A 24 -5.56 4.76 -7.20
CA GLU A 24 -5.02 5.99 -6.60
C GLU A 24 -3.83 6.52 -7.37
N ILE A 25 -2.94 5.63 -7.80
CA ILE A 25 -1.76 6.00 -8.60
C ILE A 25 -2.21 6.57 -9.96
N ALA A 26 -3.16 5.91 -10.61
CA ALA A 26 -3.66 6.35 -11.91
C ALA A 26 -4.31 7.74 -11.83
N ILE A 27 -5.10 7.99 -10.80
CA ILE A 27 -5.73 9.29 -10.57
C ILE A 27 -4.65 10.36 -10.35
N ARG A 28 -3.65 10.07 -9.53
CA ARG A 28 -2.57 11.02 -9.25
C ARG A 28 -1.77 11.35 -10.50
N LYS A 29 -1.52 10.37 -11.35
CA LYS A 29 -0.84 10.61 -12.63
C LYS A 29 -1.63 11.57 -13.53
N GLU A 30 -2.94 11.41 -13.58
CA GLU A 30 -3.79 12.33 -14.34
C GLU A 30 -3.77 13.75 -13.75
N GLU A 31 -3.80 13.87 -12.42
CA GLU A 31 -3.69 15.17 -11.76
C GLU A 31 -2.38 15.88 -12.12
N LEU A 32 -1.27 15.15 -12.16
CA LEU A 32 0.03 15.70 -12.52
C LEU A 32 0.07 16.17 -13.98
N LYS A 33 -0.58 15.43 -14.88
CA LYS A 33 -0.69 15.82 -16.28
C LYS A 33 -1.50 17.10 -16.45
N LEU A 34 -2.63 17.20 -15.75
CA LEU A 34 -3.49 18.37 -15.79
C LEU A 34 -2.76 19.61 -15.25
N LYS A 35 -2.04 19.46 -14.17
CA LYS A 35 -1.26 20.54 -13.58
C LYS A 35 -0.17 21.03 -14.54
N GLU A 36 0.50 20.13 -15.22
CA GLU A 36 1.51 20.47 -16.21
C GLU A 36 0.93 21.22 -17.39
N ALA A 37 -0.23 20.80 -17.87
CA ALA A 37 -0.94 21.48 -18.95
C ALA A 37 -1.31 22.91 -18.55
N ASP A 38 -1.80 23.12 -17.32
CA ASP A 38 -2.13 24.43 -16.79
C ASP A 38 -0.88 25.32 -16.68
N ASP A 39 0.22 24.77 -16.21
CA ASP A 39 1.49 25.50 -16.10
C ASP A 39 2.01 25.93 -17.48
N ASN A 40 1.74 25.18 -18.52
CA ASN A 40 2.17 25.47 -19.89
C ASN A 40 1.32 26.52 -20.59
N ILE A 41 0.11 26.79 -20.12
CA ILE A 41 -0.80 27.78 -20.71
C ILE A 41 -0.27 29.21 -20.55
N GLY A 42 0.58 29.45 -19.57
CA GLY A 42 1.16 30.77 -19.29
C GLY A 42 2.16 31.30 -20.32
N GLY A 43 2.37 30.61 -21.40
CA GLY A 43 3.18 31.13 -22.53
C GLY A 43 4.66 31.24 -22.26
N GLY A 44 5.17 30.64 -21.24
CA GLY A 44 6.61 30.59 -21.02
C GLY A 44 7.29 29.85 -22.15
N LYS A 45 8.04 30.58 -22.95
CA LYS A 45 8.80 29.93 -24.00
C LYS A 45 10.01 29.29 -23.40
N SER A 46 9.91 28.02 -23.20
CA SER A 46 11.08 27.21 -22.86
C SER A 46 11.78 26.90 -24.19
N ASN A 47 12.97 27.37 -24.33
CA ASN A 47 13.84 26.98 -25.44
C ASN A 47 14.51 25.63 -25.14
N ILE A 48 14.19 25.04 -24.05
CA ILE A 48 14.76 23.74 -23.64
C ILE A 48 14.01 22.65 -24.40
N VAL A 49 14.73 21.97 -25.27
CA VAL A 49 14.21 20.78 -25.91
C VAL A 49 14.22 19.70 -24.88
N SER A 50 13.12 19.52 -24.20
CA SER A 50 12.96 18.42 -23.26
C SER A 50 12.02 17.39 -23.87
N ASN A 51 12.31 16.12 -23.64
CA ASN A 51 11.43 15.04 -24.03
C ASN A 51 10.22 15.03 -23.07
N PRO A 52 9.00 15.34 -23.54
CA PRO A 52 7.84 15.41 -22.64
C PRO A 52 7.55 14.09 -21.93
N VAL A 53 7.83 12.97 -22.60
CA VAL A 53 7.61 11.64 -22.01
C VAL A 53 8.58 11.39 -20.86
N GLU A 54 9.84 11.70 -21.04
CA GLU A 54 10.84 11.54 -19.98
C GLU A 54 10.53 12.45 -18.80
N ASN A 55 10.13 13.69 -19.05
CA ASN A 55 9.78 14.65 -18.00
C ASN A 55 8.58 14.14 -17.19
N GLN A 56 7.59 13.56 -17.87
CA GLN A 56 6.41 13.02 -17.21
C GLN A 56 6.79 11.83 -16.32
N ILE A 57 7.62 10.93 -16.82
CA ILE A 57 8.09 9.78 -16.05
C ILE A 57 8.86 10.24 -14.81
N VAL A 58 9.76 11.21 -14.95
CA VAL A 58 10.52 11.75 -13.82
C VAL A 58 9.59 12.37 -12.79
N LYS A 59 8.59 13.14 -13.21
CA LYS A 59 7.62 13.74 -12.30
C LYS A 59 6.83 12.68 -11.55
N GLU A 60 6.36 11.66 -12.24
CA GLU A 60 5.60 10.56 -11.61
C GLU A 60 6.46 9.80 -10.61
N MET A 61 7.69 9.47 -10.96
CA MET A 61 8.60 8.75 -10.08
C MET A 61 9.05 9.58 -8.88
N SER A 62 9.07 10.90 -9.02
CA SER A 62 9.48 11.81 -7.95
C SER A 62 8.34 12.21 -7.03
N ASP A 63 7.10 11.95 -7.42
CA ASP A 63 5.94 12.33 -6.62
C ASP A 63 5.82 11.40 -5.41
N PRO A 64 5.87 11.95 -4.17
CA PRO A 64 5.82 11.11 -2.97
C PRO A 64 4.55 10.27 -2.86
N TYR A 65 3.42 10.79 -3.32
CA TYR A 65 2.16 10.06 -3.28
C TYR A 65 2.24 8.77 -4.09
N ILE A 66 2.77 8.87 -5.32
CA ILE A 66 2.95 7.72 -6.20
C ILE A 66 4.03 6.79 -5.66
N ALA A 67 5.17 7.35 -5.27
CA ALA A 67 6.31 6.57 -4.78
C ALA A 67 5.92 5.73 -3.57
N ASN A 68 5.19 6.31 -2.62
CA ASN A 68 4.74 5.60 -1.43
C ASN A 68 3.82 4.42 -1.78
N ARG A 69 2.89 4.63 -2.68
CA ARG A 69 1.94 3.58 -3.06
C ARG A 69 2.57 2.45 -3.86
N VAL A 70 3.51 2.78 -4.71
CA VAL A 70 4.32 1.76 -5.41
C VAL A 70 5.09 0.92 -4.41
N LEU A 71 5.72 1.57 -3.44
CA LEU A 71 6.46 0.88 -2.37
C LEU A 71 5.54 -0.02 -1.54
N TRP A 72 4.39 0.51 -1.11
CA TRP A 72 3.45 -0.25 -0.28
C TRP A 72 2.90 -1.47 -1.02
N LYS A 73 2.54 -1.32 -2.29
CA LYS A 73 2.07 -2.44 -3.11
C LYS A 73 3.11 -3.54 -3.20
N LYS A 74 4.33 -3.15 -3.52
CA LYS A 74 5.44 -4.11 -3.64
C LYS A 74 5.67 -4.83 -2.31
N ALA A 75 5.70 -4.08 -1.22
CA ALA A 75 5.93 -4.63 0.12
C ALA A 75 4.83 -5.61 0.54
N ILE A 76 3.57 -5.28 0.25
CA ILE A 76 2.45 -6.17 0.56
C ILE A 76 2.58 -7.48 -0.21
N ARG A 77 2.84 -7.40 -1.51
CA ARG A 77 3.01 -8.58 -2.35
C ARG A 77 4.16 -9.46 -1.87
N GLU A 78 5.29 -8.85 -1.57
CA GLU A 78 6.45 -9.59 -1.06
C GLU A 78 6.18 -10.23 0.28
N THR A 79 5.49 -9.52 1.17
CA THR A 79 5.13 -10.06 2.48
C THR A 79 4.24 -11.29 2.33
N LEU A 80 3.26 -11.25 1.44
CA LEU A 80 2.40 -12.40 1.18
C LEU A 80 3.16 -13.56 0.56
N GLU A 81 4.05 -13.29 -0.37
CA GLU A 81 4.85 -14.33 -1.03
C GLU A 81 5.78 -15.06 -0.08
N GLU A 82 6.19 -14.42 1.02
CA GLU A 82 7.04 -15.03 2.03
C GLU A 82 6.30 -15.99 2.96
N GLN A 83 4.97 -15.99 2.91
CA GLN A 83 4.17 -16.81 3.79
C GLN A 83 3.91 -18.20 3.18
N SER A 84 3.55 -19.16 4.05
CA SER A 84 3.05 -20.43 3.56
C SER A 84 1.75 -20.21 2.78
N HIS A 85 1.43 -21.15 1.92
CA HIS A 85 0.19 -21.08 1.12
C HIS A 85 -1.05 -20.88 2.01
N GLU A 86 -1.10 -21.60 3.12
CA GLU A 86 -2.20 -21.52 4.07
C GLU A 86 -2.34 -20.13 4.68
N ILE A 87 -1.23 -19.56 5.16
CA ILE A 87 -1.23 -18.23 5.78
C ILE A 87 -1.51 -17.15 4.75
N LYS A 88 -0.94 -17.28 3.55
CA LYS A 88 -1.20 -16.33 2.46
C LYS A 88 -2.69 -16.26 2.17
N LYS A 89 -3.35 -17.40 2.00
CA LYS A 89 -4.79 -17.44 1.73
C LYS A 89 -5.62 -16.90 2.90
N LEU A 90 -5.19 -17.21 4.11
CA LEU A 90 -5.85 -16.70 5.31
C LEU A 90 -5.85 -15.19 5.34
N ILE A 91 -4.69 -14.57 5.09
CA ILE A 91 -4.51 -13.13 5.10
C ILE A 91 -5.29 -12.49 3.94
N GLU A 92 -5.22 -13.06 2.75
CA GLU A 92 -5.98 -12.56 1.60
C GLU A 92 -7.48 -12.55 1.89
N ASN A 93 -8.00 -13.59 2.54
CA ASN A 93 -9.41 -13.63 2.91
C ASN A 93 -9.76 -12.56 3.94
N LYS A 94 -8.90 -12.36 4.95
CA LYS A 94 -9.16 -11.36 6.00
C LYS A 94 -9.21 -9.95 5.46
N TYR A 95 -8.33 -9.61 4.53
CA TYR A 95 -8.26 -8.23 4.04
C TYR A 95 -9.17 -7.98 2.85
N TRP A 96 -9.31 -8.94 1.93
CA TRP A 96 -9.99 -8.69 0.65
C TRP A 96 -10.99 -9.78 0.26
N GLY A 97 -11.19 -10.78 1.09
CA GLY A 97 -12.03 -11.90 0.75
C GLY A 97 -13.41 -11.85 1.37
N GLU A 98 -14.07 -12.98 1.33
CA GLU A 98 -15.44 -13.15 1.78
C GLU A 98 -15.64 -12.79 3.26
N ASP A 99 -14.64 -13.06 4.09
CA ASP A 99 -14.73 -12.84 5.54
C ASP A 99 -14.08 -11.53 5.99
N SER A 100 -13.80 -10.63 5.07
CA SER A 100 -13.10 -9.37 5.37
C SER A 100 -13.87 -8.45 6.33
N TRP A 101 -15.18 -8.59 6.39
CA TRP A 101 -16.04 -7.82 7.30
C TRP A 101 -15.91 -8.23 8.76
N MET A 102 -15.33 -9.39 9.04
CA MET A 102 -15.20 -9.91 10.41
C MET A 102 -14.04 -9.25 11.13
N ASP A 103 -14.19 -9.07 12.46
CA ASP A 103 -13.05 -8.68 13.27
C ASP A 103 -12.04 -9.84 13.36
N TRP A 104 -10.84 -9.53 13.79
CA TRP A 104 -9.76 -10.52 13.84
C TRP A 104 -10.09 -11.71 14.73
N VAL A 105 -10.71 -11.48 15.89
CA VAL A 105 -11.02 -12.56 16.83
C VAL A 105 -12.06 -13.52 16.25
N SER A 106 -13.15 -12.97 15.71
CA SER A 106 -14.22 -13.77 15.09
C SER A 106 -13.72 -14.50 13.85
N PHE A 107 -12.93 -13.82 13.04
CA PHE A 107 -12.29 -14.41 11.86
C PHE A 107 -11.39 -15.60 12.26
N GLY A 108 -10.53 -15.38 13.25
CA GLY A 108 -9.64 -16.44 13.72
C GLY A 108 -10.43 -17.65 14.21
N LYS A 109 -11.46 -17.42 15.00
CA LYS A 109 -12.30 -18.49 15.53
C LYS A 109 -12.96 -19.29 14.39
N LYS A 110 -13.48 -18.62 13.38
CA LYS A 110 -14.08 -19.27 12.22
C LYS A 110 -13.09 -20.20 11.51
N HIS A 111 -11.84 -19.77 11.42
CA HIS A 111 -10.79 -20.49 10.68
C HIS A 111 -9.93 -21.40 11.55
N GLY A 112 -10.33 -21.64 12.80
CA GLY A 112 -9.65 -22.59 13.67
C GLY A 112 -8.46 -22.04 14.45
N TYR A 113 -8.37 -20.72 14.60
CA TYR A 113 -7.28 -20.06 15.32
C TYR A 113 -7.78 -19.42 16.61
N SER A 114 -7.02 -19.58 17.69
CA SER A 114 -7.31 -18.90 18.94
C SER A 114 -7.06 -17.39 18.79
N ARG A 115 -7.62 -16.61 19.70
CA ARG A 115 -7.41 -15.17 19.76
C ARG A 115 -5.92 -14.82 19.76
N ASN A 116 -5.13 -15.47 20.61
CA ASN A 116 -3.70 -15.18 20.70
C ASN A 116 -2.97 -15.53 19.41
N THR A 117 -3.31 -16.66 18.80
CA THR A 117 -2.65 -17.10 17.57
C THR A 117 -2.97 -16.18 16.40
N ILE A 118 -4.25 -15.80 16.24
CA ILE A 118 -4.60 -14.91 15.11
C ILE A 118 -3.97 -13.52 15.27
N TYR A 119 -3.86 -13.01 16.48
CA TYR A 119 -3.19 -11.73 16.72
C TYR A 119 -1.68 -11.82 16.47
N ARG A 120 -1.05 -12.96 16.78
CA ARG A 120 0.36 -13.17 16.44
C ARG A 120 0.58 -13.20 14.94
N ILE A 121 -0.31 -13.86 14.22
CA ILE A 121 -0.23 -13.88 12.75
C ILE A 121 -0.36 -12.47 12.19
N ARG A 122 -1.36 -11.73 12.64
CA ARG A 122 -1.57 -10.33 12.25
C ARG A 122 -0.30 -9.50 12.50
N GLN A 123 0.21 -9.57 13.72
CA GLN A 123 1.38 -8.78 14.11
C GLN A 123 2.60 -9.14 13.25
N ARG A 124 2.84 -10.42 13.03
CA ARG A 124 3.97 -10.87 12.20
C ARG A 124 3.88 -10.32 10.78
N ILE A 125 2.71 -10.40 10.18
CA ILE A 125 2.50 -9.90 8.81
C ILE A 125 2.69 -8.40 8.74
N LEU A 126 2.06 -7.66 9.65
CA LEU A 126 2.13 -6.19 9.64
C LEU A 126 3.53 -5.66 9.97
N LEU A 127 4.25 -6.31 10.88
CA LEU A 127 5.63 -5.90 11.18
C LEU A 127 6.57 -6.20 10.02
N ALA A 128 6.38 -7.32 9.33
CA ALA A 128 7.17 -7.64 8.14
C ALA A 128 6.93 -6.59 7.05
N PHE A 129 5.68 -6.22 6.83
CA PHE A 129 5.32 -5.15 5.91
C PHE A 129 5.93 -3.81 6.34
N GLY A 130 5.80 -3.46 7.61
CA GLY A 130 6.34 -2.21 8.15
C GLY A 130 7.85 -2.07 7.97
N ARG A 131 8.58 -3.17 8.12
CA ARG A 131 10.04 -3.16 7.87
C ARG A 131 10.36 -2.87 6.41
N LYS A 132 9.60 -3.46 5.50
CA LYS A 132 9.81 -3.27 4.06
C LYS A 132 9.55 -1.85 3.60
N ILE A 133 8.65 -1.14 4.26
CA ILE A 133 8.32 0.25 3.90
C ILE A 133 9.09 1.27 4.74
N GLY A 134 10.01 0.81 5.59
CA GLY A 134 10.88 1.71 6.35
C GLY A 134 10.27 2.32 7.60
N GLU A 135 9.15 1.84 8.07
CA GLU A 135 8.52 2.33 9.31
C GLU A 135 9.04 1.61 10.55
N LEU A 136 9.73 0.50 10.35
CA LEU A 136 10.39 -0.29 11.39
C LEU A 136 11.78 -0.69 10.92
N MET A 137 12.67 -0.85 11.88
CA MET A 137 14.01 -1.36 11.58
C MET A 137 14.04 -2.88 11.48
#